data_62373d17bff88a6fa63a357153f087ce
#
_entry.id   62373d17bff88a6fa63a357153f087ce
#
_cell.length_a   1.000
_cell.length_b   1.000
_cell.length_c   1.000
_cell.angle_alpha   90.00
_cell.angle_beta   90.00
_cell.angle_gamma   90.00
#
_symmetry.space_group_name_H-M   'P 1'
#
loop_
_entity.id
_entity.type
_entity.pdbx_description
1 polymer ?
#
loop_
_entity_poly.entity_id
_entity_poly.type
_entity_poly.pdbx_seq_one_letter_code
_entity_poly.pdbx_strand_id
1 'polypeptide(L)'
;ENRIDLPRPSIDTGMGIERIAAVMQGTNDNYQVDSILEIINHSKELTKNDNENLISSHRVIADHLRSSCFLIADGVLPSNEGRVYVLRRIMRRAMRHVHILNYNDLLMHKLAPTLISNMKMSYPELERAESLINETLKYEEQRFRDLLSRGIKQLDTMIDNLNGKTILNGQSAFKLYDTYGFPIDLTQDILRNKKIEVDIDDFKKCLVCV
;
A
#
# COMPACT_ATOMS: atom_id res chain seq x y z
N GLU A 1 -11.11 37.76 -26.02
CA GLU A 1 -11.44 36.51 -26.72
C GLU A 1 -12.65 35.89 -26.07
N ASN A 2 -13.74 35.73 -26.85
CA ASN A 2 -14.92 35.04 -26.36
C ASN A 2 -14.63 33.53 -26.35
N ARG A 3 -14.64 32.90 -25.18
CA ARG A 3 -14.63 31.42 -25.06
C ARG A 3 -15.99 30.88 -25.46
N ILE A 4 -16.01 29.98 -26.43
CA ILE A 4 -17.22 29.24 -26.85
C ILE A 4 -17.05 27.83 -26.36
N ASP A 5 -18.01 27.33 -25.61
CA ASP A 5 -18.03 25.96 -25.14
C ASP A 5 -18.20 24.99 -26.31
N LEU A 6 -17.52 23.82 -26.19
CA LEU A 6 -17.70 22.76 -27.18
C LEU A 6 -19.13 22.23 -27.14
N PRO A 7 -19.75 21.94 -28.29
CA PRO A 7 -21.13 21.40 -28.36
C PRO A 7 -21.29 20.08 -27.62
N ARG A 8 -20.19 19.33 -27.50
CA ARG A 8 -20.08 18.11 -26.69
C ARG A 8 -18.76 18.18 -25.93
N PRO A 9 -18.79 18.47 -24.63
CA PRO A 9 -17.59 18.44 -23.81
C PRO A 9 -16.92 17.06 -23.90
N SER A 10 -15.62 17.05 -24.16
CA SER A 10 -14.84 15.82 -24.26
C SER A 10 -13.48 16.01 -23.60
N ILE A 11 -12.92 14.89 -23.11
CA ILE A 11 -11.55 14.81 -22.61
C ILE A 11 -10.76 14.04 -23.65
N ASP A 12 -9.73 14.68 -24.20
CA ASP A 12 -8.88 14.07 -25.23
C ASP A 12 -7.64 13.41 -24.61
N THR A 13 -6.89 14.19 -23.83
CA THR A 13 -5.66 13.72 -23.20
C THR A 13 -5.66 13.98 -21.69
N GLY A 14 -4.97 13.11 -20.95
CA GLY A 14 -4.73 13.28 -19.53
C GLY A 14 -3.29 12.96 -19.18
N MET A 15 -2.76 13.66 -18.17
CA MET A 15 -1.43 13.41 -17.62
C MET A 15 -1.50 13.46 -16.08
N GLY A 16 -0.76 12.56 -15.42
CA GLY A 16 -0.63 12.63 -13.97
C GLY A 16 -0.02 13.94 -13.51
N ILE A 17 -0.63 14.56 -12.50
CA ILE A 17 -0.22 15.87 -12.01
C ILE A 17 1.26 15.88 -11.56
N GLU A 18 1.74 14.77 -11.01
CA GLU A 18 3.13 14.62 -10.57
C GLU A 18 4.12 14.75 -11.73
N ARG A 19 3.75 14.26 -12.92
CA ARG A 19 4.60 14.39 -14.10
C ARG A 19 4.73 15.85 -14.53
N ILE A 20 3.63 16.58 -14.50
CA ILE A 20 3.62 18.01 -14.82
C ILE A 20 4.41 18.77 -13.74
N ALA A 21 4.14 18.51 -12.47
CA ALA A 21 4.83 19.15 -11.36
C ALA A 21 6.35 18.86 -11.38
N ALA A 22 6.76 17.62 -11.68
CA ALA A 22 8.18 17.26 -11.81
C ALA A 22 8.86 18.10 -12.90
N VAL A 23 8.25 18.23 -14.08
CA VAL A 23 8.78 19.07 -15.17
C VAL A 23 8.87 20.54 -14.73
N MET A 24 7.84 21.08 -14.07
CA MET A 24 7.83 22.47 -13.60
C MET A 24 8.86 22.74 -12.50
N GLN A 25 9.15 21.73 -11.65
CA GLN A 25 10.16 21.80 -10.60
C GLN A 25 11.56 21.39 -11.07
N GLY A 26 11.74 21.08 -12.35
CA GLY A 26 13.03 20.74 -12.95
C GLY A 26 13.61 19.39 -12.50
N THR A 27 12.76 18.44 -12.12
CA THR A 27 13.16 17.08 -11.77
C THR A 27 12.63 16.05 -12.75
N ASN A 28 13.33 14.93 -12.89
CA ASN A 28 12.90 13.77 -13.68
C ASN A 28 12.25 12.67 -12.84
N ASP A 29 12.13 12.88 -11.53
CA ASP A 29 11.59 11.90 -10.59
C ASP A 29 10.31 12.44 -9.95
N ASN A 30 9.18 11.79 -10.19
CA ASN A 30 7.88 12.16 -9.61
C ASN A 30 7.87 12.16 -8.07
N TYR A 31 8.75 11.40 -7.44
CA TYR A 31 8.88 11.34 -5.99
C TYR A 31 9.70 12.48 -5.39
N GLN A 32 10.32 13.32 -6.25
CA GLN A 32 11.00 14.55 -5.84
C GLN A 32 10.07 15.77 -5.87
N VAL A 33 8.83 15.60 -6.33
CA VAL A 33 7.82 16.64 -6.25
C VAL A 33 7.53 16.95 -4.78
N ASP A 34 7.50 18.24 -4.43
CA ASP A 34 7.40 18.75 -3.06
C ASP A 34 6.31 18.07 -2.22
N SER A 35 5.10 17.95 -2.76
CA SER A 35 3.95 17.35 -2.07
C SER A 35 4.13 15.86 -1.68
N ILE A 36 4.90 15.11 -2.47
CA ILE A 36 5.20 13.70 -2.17
C ILE A 36 6.47 13.59 -1.35
N LEU A 37 7.47 14.39 -1.68
CA LEU A 37 8.76 14.40 -0.99
C LEU A 37 8.62 14.69 0.49
N GLU A 38 7.71 15.60 0.88
CA GLU A 38 7.44 15.91 2.28
C GLU A 38 6.90 14.69 3.04
N ILE A 39 6.01 13.90 2.46
CA ILE A 39 5.50 12.66 3.06
C ILE A 39 6.63 11.64 3.21
N ILE A 40 7.49 11.51 2.20
CA ILE A 40 8.65 10.61 2.22
C ILE A 40 9.60 11.02 3.34
N ASN A 41 9.93 12.31 3.46
CA ASN A 41 10.82 12.83 4.49
C ASN A 41 10.24 12.60 5.89
N HIS A 42 8.96 12.90 6.11
CA HIS A 42 8.28 12.62 7.38
C HIS A 42 8.26 11.11 7.69
N SER A 43 8.09 10.25 6.68
CA SER A 43 8.20 8.81 6.86
C SER A 43 9.61 8.38 7.30
N LYS A 44 10.67 8.97 6.73
CA LYS A 44 12.06 8.72 7.14
C LYS A 44 12.31 9.17 8.58
N GLU A 45 11.83 10.35 8.96
CA GLU A 45 11.96 10.90 10.31
C GLU A 45 11.29 10.00 11.35
N LEU A 46 10.03 9.63 11.14
CA LEU A 46 9.28 8.79 12.07
C LEU A 46 9.90 7.38 12.21
N THR A 47 10.33 6.79 11.11
CA THR A 47 10.94 5.46 11.11
C THR A 47 12.42 5.46 11.52
N LYS A 48 13.06 6.63 11.57
CA LYS A 48 14.51 6.80 11.77
C LYS A 48 15.32 5.96 10.79
N ASN A 49 14.82 5.81 9.57
CA ASN A 49 15.42 4.99 8.53
C ASN A 49 15.63 5.84 7.27
N ASP A 50 16.87 6.14 6.97
CA ASP A 50 17.29 6.89 5.78
C ASP A 50 18.18 6.04 4.85
N ASN A 51 18.01 4.72 4.90
CA ASN A 51 18.76 3.80 4.06
C ASN A 51 18.29 3.91 2.60
N GLU A 52 19.17 4.32 1.71
CA GLU A 52 18.88 4.49 0.29
C GLU A 52 18.35 3.21 -0.37
N ASN A 53 18.79 2.03 0.08
CA ASN A 53 18.29 0.75 -0.43
C ASN A 53 16.80 0.52 -0.09
N LEU A 54 16.26 1.26 0.89
CA LEU A 54 14.87 1.16 1.32
C LEU A 54 14.01 2.36 0.88
N ILE A 55 14.55 3.28 0.08
CA ILE A 55 13.82 4.45 -0.43
C ILE A 55 12.54 4.04 -1.18
N SER A 56 12.56 2.92 -1.88
CA SER A 56 11.39 2.37 -2.56
C SER A 56 10.23 2.08 -1.60
N SER A 57 10.52 1.69 -0.36
CA SER A 57 9.50 1.46 0.67
C SER A 57 8.83 2.76 1.09
N HIS A 58 9.57 3.84 1.30
CA HIS A 58 9.01 5.15 1.61
C HIS A 58 8.17 5.70 0.46
N ARG A 59 8.60 5.49 -0.80
CA ARG A 59 7.84 5.87 -1.99
C ARG A 59 6.50 5.15 -2.09
N VAL A 60 6.49 3.84 -1.86
CA VAL A 60 5.25 3.04 -1.85
C VAL A 60 4.33 3.48 -0.73
N ILE A 61 4.86 3.75 0.47
CA ILE A 61 4.08 4.25 1.60
C ILE A 61 3.41 5.58 1.24
N ALA A 62 4.14 6.54 0.70
CA ALA A 62 3.61 7.86 0.34
C ALA A 62 2.52 7.78 -0.74
N ASP A 63 2.77 7.03 -1.82
CA ASP A 63 1.81 6.86 -2.92
C ASP A 63 0.52 6.17 -2.47
N HIS A 64 0.64 5.09 -1.71
CA HIS A 64 -0.50 4.31 -1.26
C HIS A 64 -1.25 4.99 -0.10
N LEU A 65 -0.57 5.77 0.73
CA LEU A 65 -1.22 6.63 1.73
C LEU A 65 -2.15 7.63 1.04
N ARG A 66 -1.63 8.34 0.01
CA ARG A 66 -2.43 9.30 -0.74
C ARG A 66 -3.67 8.64 -1.35
N SER A 67 -3.48 7.55 -2.07
CA SER A 67 -4.59 6.81 -2.67
C SER A 67 -5.63 6.38 -1.64
N SER A 68 -5.18 5.92 -0.46
CA SER A 68 -6.05 5.49 0.63
C SER A 68 -6.84 6.66 1.23
N CYS A 69 -6.18 7.79 1.49
CA CYS A 69 -6.83 8.97 2.07
C CYS A 69 -7.95 9.50 1.16
N PHE A 70 -7.69 9.61 -0.15
CA PHE A 70 -8.70 10.06 -1.12
C PHE A 70 -9.87 9.09 -1.23
N LEU A 71 -9.62 7.79 -1.32
CA LEU A 71 -10.69 6.80 -1.38
C LEU A 71 -11.56 6.81 -0.11
N ILE A 72 -10.95 6.98 1.06
CA ILE A 72 -11.70 7.07 2.32
C ILE A 72 -12.50 8.38 2.36
N ALA A 73 -11.94 9.51 1.92
CA ALA A 73 -12.65 10.78 1.83
C ALA A 73 -13.87 10.71 0.88
N ASP A 74 -13.77 9.92 -0.20
CA ASP A 74 -14.86 9.63 -1.12
C ASP A 74 -15.88 8.60 -0.57
N GLY A 75 -15.74 8.16 0.69
CA GLY A 75 -16.67 7.25 1.36
C GLY A 75 -16.39 5.76 1.11
N VAL A 76 -15.25 5.41 0.51
CA VAL A 76 -14.84 4.01 0.30
C VAL A 76 -14.19 3.50 1.56
N LEU A 77 -14.80 2.53 2.25
CA LEU A 77 -14.22 1.91 3.44
C LEU A 77 -13.67 0.51 3.14
N PRO A 78 -12.54 0.11 3.77
CA PRO A 78 -11.91 -1.18 3.47
C PRO A 78 -12.84 -2.36 3.80
N SER A 79 -13.01 -3.29 2.85
CA SER A 79 -13.85 -4.48 2.99
C SER A 79 -13.11 -5.75 2.52
N ASN A 80 -13.69 -6.91 2.76
CA ASN A 80 -13.18 -8.20 2.26
C ASN A 80 -13.72 -8.53 0.86
N GLU A 81 -14.75 -7.83 0.38
CA GLU A 81 -15.49 -8.21 -0.81
C GLU A 81 -15.58 -7.06 -1.83
N GLY A 82 -15.77 -7.46 -3.08
CA GLY A 82 -16.08 -6.56 -4.17
C GLY A 82 -14.98 -5.55 -4.51
N ARG A 83 -15.37 -4.43 -5.12
CA ARG A 83 -14.44 -3.36 -5.54
C ARG A 83 -13.72 -2.70 -4.36
N VAL A 84 -14.31 -2.73 -3.21
CA VAL A 84 -13.81 -2.09 -1.97
C VAL A 84 -12.63 -2.86 -1.37
N TYR A 85 -12.48 -4.14 -1.72
CA TYR A 85 -11.31 -4.95 -1.39
C TYR A 85 -10.01 -4.38 -1.99
N VAL A 86 -10.10 -3.64 -3.11
CA VAL A 86 -8.92 -3.00 -3.72
C VAL A 86 -8.28 -1.98 -2.76
N LEU A 87 -9.08 -1.17 -2.05
CA LEU A 87 -8.55 -0.24 -1.05
C LEU A 87 -7.76 -0.98 0.03
N ARG A 88 -8.33 -2.07 0.57
CA ARG A 88 -7.65 -2.88 1.59
C ARG A 88 -6.31 -3.43 1.06
N ARG A 89 -6.24 -3.85 -0.19
CA ARG A 89 -4.98 -4.31 -0.81
C ARG A 89 -3.94 -3.20 -0.90
N ILE A 90 -4.35 -2.00 -1.32
CA ILE A 90 -3.48 -0.82 -1.39
C ILE A 90 -2.91 -0.50 0.00
N MET A 91 -3.79 -0.41 1.02
CA MET A 91 -3.38 -0.15 2.40
C MET A 91 -2.40 -1.21 2.92
N ARG A 92 -2.72 -2.49 2.76
CA ARG A 92 -1.86 -3.59 3.21
C ARG A 92 -0.50 -3.61 2.52
N ARG A 93 -0.44 -3.21 1.25
CA ARG A 93 0.84 -3.08 0.54
C ARG A 93 1.71 -2.00 1.17
N ALA A 94 1.16 -0.84 1.51
CA ALA A 94 1.90 0.19 2.24
C ALA A 94 2.36 -0.30 3.63
N MET A 95 1.45 -0.91 4.40
CA MET A 95 1.73 -1.44 5.74
C MET A 95 2.81 -2.53 5.73
N ARG A 96 2.89 -3.32 4.66
CA ARG A 96 4.00 -4.25 4.45
C ARG A 96 5.34 -3.53 4.32
N HIS A 97 5.38 -2.42 3.59
CA HIS A 97 6.59 -1.60 3.47
C HIS A 97 6.98 -0.97 4.81
N VAL A 98 6.01 -0.62 5.67
CA VAL A 98 6.29 -0.22 7.07
C VAL A 98 7.02 -1.33 7.83
N HIS A 99 6.58 -2.57 7.67
CA HIS A 99 7.25 -3.74 8.27
C HIS A 99 8.68 -3.96 7.70
N ILE A 100 8.88 -3.78 6.39
CA ILE A 100 10.21 -3.85 5.76
C ILE A 100 11.16 -2.79 6.32
N LEU A 101 10.65 -1.61 6.69
CA LEU A 101 11.42 -0.57 7.36
C LEU A 101 11.76 -0.89 8.83
N ASN A 102 11.33 -2.05 9.34
CA ASN A 102 11.46 -2.46 10.74
C ASN A 102 10.86 -1.47 11.75
N TYR A 103 9.80 -0.76 11.34
CA TYR A 103 9.10 0.15 12.23
C TYR A 103 8.04 -0.61 13.03
N ASN A 104 8.17 -0.55 14.36
CA ASN A 104 7.38 -1.37 15.28
C ASN A 104 6.08 -0.72 15.76
N ASP A 105 5.73 0.44 15.25
CA ASP A 105 4.49 1.13 15.59
C ASP A 105 3.64 1.37 14.33
N LEU A 106 2.46 1.95 14.49
CA LEU A 106 1.57 2.30 13.39
C LEU A 106 2.08 3.59 12.73
N LEU A 107 2.28 3.59 11.42
CA LEU A 107 2.87 4.69 10.68
C LEU A 107 1.86 5.46 9.84
N MET A 108 0.95 4.74 9.14
CA MET A 108 0.08 5.34 8.13
C MET A 108 -0.76 6.50 8.68
N HIS A 109 -1.41 6.31 9.84
CA HIS A 109 -2.23 7.34 10.46
C HIS A 109 -1.42 8.56 10.95
N LYS A 110 -0.12 8.38 11.24
CA LYS A 110 0.76 9.49 11.65
C LYS A 110 1.19 10.36 10.47
N LEU A 111 1.25 9.77 9.28
CA LEU A 111 1.59 10.47 8.03
C LEU A 111 0.38 11.17 7.40
N ALA A 112 -0.84 10.72 7.68
CA ALA A 112 -2.05 11.28 7.08
C ALA A 112 -2.22 12.80 7.32
N PRO A 113 -1.94 13.36 8.51
CA PRO A 113 -2.02 14.82 8.72
C PRO A 113 -1.10 15.63 7.80
N THR A 114 0.11 15.13 7.51
CA THR A 114 1.03 15.78 6.57
C THR A 114 0.45 15.83 5.17
N LEU A 115 -0.09 14.71 4.68
CA LEU A 115 -0.76 14.65 3.39
C LEU A 115 -1.95 15.61 3.33
N ILE A 116 -2.79 15.61 4.36
CA ILE A 116 -3.98 16.47 4.43
C ILE A 116 -3.56 17.94 4.42
N SER A 117 -2.56 18.32 5.22
CA SER A 117 -2.04 19.69 5.25
C SER A 117 -1.58 20.16 3.88
N ASN A 118 -0.92 19.30 3.12
CA ASN A 118 -0.38 19.63 1.78
C ASN A 118 -1.48 19.79 0.73
N MET A 119 -2.60 19.08 0.89
CA MET A 119 -3.58 18.95 -0.20
C MET A 119 -4.93 19.60 0.11
N LYS A 120 -5.25 19.94 1.37
CA LYS A 120 -6.57 20.44 1.80
C LYS A 120 -7.04 21.71 1.10
N MET A 121 -6.12 22.56 0.65
CA MET A 121 -6.48 23.79 -0.06
C MET A 121 -7.14 23.50 -1.41
N SER A 122 -6.70 22.45 -2.09
CA SER A 122 -7.25 22.00 -3.38
C SER A 122 -8.32 20.92 -3.22
N TYR A 123 -8.30 20.20 -2.10
CA TYR A 123 -9.15 19.04 -1.80
C TYR A 123 -9.69 19.15 -0.36
N PRO A 124 -10.67 20.06 -0.12
CA PRO A 124 -11.21 20.30 1.23
C PRO A 124 -11.95 19.09 1.82
N GLU A 125 -12.32 18.11 0.99
CA GLU A 125 -12.90 16.84 1.43
C GLU A 125 -11.94 16.03 2.31
N LEU A 126 -10.62 16.15 2.11
CA LEU A 126 -9.63 15.49 2.96
C LEU A 126 -9.65 16.02 4.40
N GLU A 127 -9.76 17.33 4.58
CA GLU A 127 -9.86 17.95 5.91
C GLU A 127 -11.18 17.55 6.59
N ARG A 128 -12.28 17.56 5.86
CA ARG A 128 -13.60 17.13 6.40
C ARG A 128 -13.61 15.68 6.83
N ALA A 129 -12.85 14.81 6.15
CA ALA A 129 -12.78 13.38 6.42
C ALA A 129 -11.60 13.00 7.34
N GLU A 130 -10.81 13.94 7.87
CA GLU A 130 -9.57 13.68 8.59
C GLU A 130 -9.73 12.66 9.73
N SER A 131 -10.78 12.80 10.57
CA SER A 131 -11.03 11.85 11.66
C SER A 131 -11.30 10.45 11.13
N LEU A 132 -12.16 10.32 10.11
CA LEU A 132 -12.49 9.04 9.48
C LEU A 132 -11.25 8.38 8.84
N ILE A 133 -10.41 9.17 8.16
CA ILE A 133 -9.16 8.71 7.55
C ILE A 133 -8.24 8.15 8.63
N ASN A 134 -7.99 8.93 9.68
CA ASN A 134 -7.07 8.54 10.76
C ASN A 134 -7.54 7.27 11.49
N GLU A 135 -8.81 7.18 11.83
CA GLU A 135 -9.37 6.01 12.50
C GLU A 135 -9.33 4.76 11.61
N THR A 136 -9.69 4.91 10.33
CA THR A 136 -9.68 3.80 9.36
C THR A 136 -8.26 3.27 9.15
N LEU A 137 -7.29 4.17 8.92
CA LEU A 137 -5.89 3.80 8.75
C LEU A 137 -5.35 3.09 9.99
N LYS A 138 -5.58 3.66 11.17
CA LYS A 138 -5.12 3.10 12.44
C LYS A 138 -5.70 1.71 12.69
N TYR A 139 -7.01 1.55 12.46
CA TYR A 139 -7.69 0.27 12.68
C TYR A 139 -7.20 -0.82 11.72
N GLU A 140 -7.11 -0.52 10.41
CA GLU A 140 -6.65 -1.50 9.42
C GLU A 140 -5.16 -1.84 9.60
N GLU A 141 -4.33 -0.87 9.98
CA GLU A 141 -2.90 -1.09 10.22
C GLU A 141 -2.68 -2.00 11.44
N GLN A 142 -3.43 -1.77 12.53
CA GLN A 142 -3.37 -2.65 13.71
C GLN A 142 -3.78 -4.08 13.38
N ARG A 143 -4.92 -4.24 12.69
CA ARG A 143 -5.41 -5.55 12.25
C ARG A 143 -4.41 -6.27 11.36
N PHE A 144 -3.81 -5.55 10.41
CA PHE A 144 -2.84 -6.15 9.50
C PHE A 144 -1.56 -6.54 10.22
N ARG A 145 -1.08 -5.75 11.18
CA ARG A 145 0.08 -6.07 11.99
C ARG A 145 -0.09 -7.35 12.80
N ASP A 146 -1.27 -7.53 13.41
CA ASP A 146 -1.59 -8.73 14.17
C ASP A 146 -1.68 -9.96 13.26
N LEU A 147 -2.24 -9.80 12.07
CA LEU A 147 -2.31 -10.81 11.03
C LEU A 147 -0.91 -11.18 10.51
N LEU A 148 -0.10 -10.16 10.22
CA LEU A 148 1.25 -10.32 9.71
C LEU A 148 2.12 -11.11 10.68
N SER A 149 2.08 -10.77 11.97
CA SER A 149 2.84 -11.45 13.01
C SER A 149 2.46 -12.94 13.13
N ARG A 150 1.18 -13.27 13.00
CA ARG A 150 0.70 -14.66 13.00
C ARG A 150 1.05 -15.39 11.72
N GLY A 151 0.87 -14.74 10.58
CA GLY A 151 1.15 -15.32 9.26
C GLY A 151 2.63 -15.63 9.07
N ILE A 152 3.53 -14.75 9.50
CA ILE A 152 4.99 -14.97 9.42
C ILE A 152 5.38 -16.20 10.27
N LYS A 153 4.89 -16.33 11.50
CA LYS A 153 5.18 -17.50 12.35
C LYS A 153 4.74 -18.81 11.69
N GLN A 154 3.56 -18.82 11.06
CA GLN A 154 3.07 -20.00 10.34
C GLN A 154 3.92 -20.29 9.09
N LEU A 155 4.29 -19.25 8.34
CA LEU A 155 5.15 -19.40 7.18
C LEU A 155 6.53 -19.96 7.57
N ASP A 156 7.14 -19.46 8.64
CA ASP A 156 8.42 -19.97 9.13
C ASP A 156 8.30 -21.46 9.51
N THR A 157 7.25 -21.86 10.22
CA THR A 157 6.98 -23.29 10.51
C THR A 157 6.84 -24.12 9.22
N MET A 158 6.20 -23.58 8.18
CA MET A 158 6.06 -24.28 6.90
C MET A 158 7.41 -24.41 6.18
N ILE A 159 8.25 -23.37 6.25
CA ILE A 159 9.61 -23.37 5.68
C ILE A 159 10.48 -24.44 6.38
N ASP A 160 10.45 -24.50 7.69
CA ASP A 160 11.19 -25.51 8.48
C ASP A 160 10.80 -26.94 8.07
N ASN A 161 9.51 -27.15 7.77
CA ASN A 161 8.99 -28.44 7.32
C ASN A 161 9.30 -28.78 5.85
N LEU A 162 9.85 -27.85 5.07
CA LEU A 162 10.24 -28.11 3.67
C LEU A 162 11.44 -29.06 3.55
N ASN A 163 12.22 -29.26 4.65
CA ASN A 163 13.37 -30.17 4.69
C ASN A 163 14.32 -29.99 3.49
N GLY A 164 14.64 -28.74 3.16
CA GLY A 164 15.54 -28.39 2.05
C GLY A 164 14.91 -28.32 0.67
N LYS A 165 13.60 -28.51 0.52
CA LYS A 165 12.90 -28.22 -0.74
C LYS A 165 12.82 -26.71 -0.96
N THR A 166 12.91 -26.31 -2.23
CA THR A 166 12.90 -24.91 -2.66
C THR A 166 11.52 -24.45 -3.16
N ILE A 167 10.49 -25.27 -3.03
CA ILE A 167 9.14 -24.97 -3.51
C ILE A 167 8.15 -25.25 -2.36
N LEU A 168 7.39 -24.20 -1.97
CA LEU A 168 6.22 -24.31 -1.11
C LEU A 168 5.02 -24.72 -1.94
N ASN A 169 4.31 -25.80 -1.56
CA ASN A 169 3.13 -26.26 -2.28
C ASN A 169 1.97 -25.24 -2.21
N GLY A 170 1.11 -25.24 -3.22
CA GLY A 170 0.00 -24.30 -3.30
C GLY A 170 -1.03 -24.46 -2.21
N GLN A 171 -1.24 -25.68 -1.70
CA GLN A 171 -2.16 -25.94 -0.57
C GLN A 171 -1.71 -25.24 0.70
N SER A 172 -0.41 -25.27 1.03
CA SER A 172 0.14 -24.55 2.18
C SER A 172 0.02 -23.02 2.01
N ALA A 173 0.30 -22.52 0.82
CA ALA A 173 0.12 -21.11 0.50
C ALA A 173 -1.37 -20.70 0.55
N PHE A 174 -2.27 -21.56 0.09
CA PHE A 174 -3.71 -21.36 0.17
C PHE A 174 -4.20 -21.35 1.63
N LYS A 175 -3.70 -22.22 2.48
CA LYS A 175 -4.02 -22.20 3.92
C LYS A 175 -3.61 -20.88 4.57
N LEU A 176 -2.45 -20.34 4.23
CA LEU A 176 -2.02 -19.01 4.70
C LEU A 176 -2.97 -17.91 4.22
N TYR A 177 -3.39 -17.98 2.96
CA TYR A 177 -4.30 -17.00 2.36
C TYR A 177 -5.70 -17.09 2.96
N ASP A 178 -6.31 -18.27 2.98
CA ASP A 178 -7.70 -18.48 3.36
C ASP A 178 -7.90 -18.41 4.90
N THR A 179 -7.13 -19.17 5.64
CA THR A 179 -7.31 -19.32 7.11
C THR A 179 -6.70 -18.15 7.88
N TYR A 180 -5.52 -17.69 7.47
CA TYR A 180 -4.79 -16.62 8.17
C TYR A 180 -4.95 -15.27 7.52
N GLY A 181 -5.61 -15.17 6.35
CA GLY A 181 -5.78 -13.92 5.60
C GLY A 181 -4.46 -13.32 5.11
N PHE A 182 -3.41 -14.14 4.97
CA PHE A 182 -2.07 -13.71 4.61
C PHE A 182 -1.94 -13.66 3.09
N PRO A 183 -1.79 -12.47 2.49
CA PRO A 183 -1.83 -12.33 1.03
C PRO A 183 -0.77 -13.15 0.32
N ILE A 184 -1.12 -13.74 -0.82
CA ILE A 184 -0.20 -14.60 -1.59
C ILE A 184 1.03 -13.85 -2.12
N ASP A 185 0.88 -12.60 -2.51
CA ASP A 185 1.97 -11.73 -2.94
C ASP A 185 2.97 -11.49 -1.81
N LEU A 186 2.49 -11.34 -0.58
CA LEU A 186 3.34 -11.22 0.61
C LEU A 186 4.08 -12.53 0.90
N THR A 187 3.41 -13.67 0.77
CA THR A 187 4.04 -14.99 0.91
C THR A 187 5.18 -15.16 -0.10
N GLN A 188 4.91 -14.86 -1.38
CA GLN A 188 5.92 -14.94 -2.43
C GLN A 188 7.15 -14.06 -2.17
N ASP A 189 6.95 -12.85 -1.70
CA ASP A 189 8.05 -11.92 -1.50
C ASP A 189 8.92 -12.29 -0.29
N ILE A 190 8.33 -12.81 0.79
CA ILE A 190 9.09 -13.31 1.92
C ILE A 190 9.91 -14.54 1.51
N LEU A 191 9.29 -15.45 0.76
CA LEU A 191 9.95 -16.68 0.29
C LEU A 191 11.05 -16.39 -0.73
N ARG A 192 10.88 -15.37 -1.60
CA ARG A 192 11.91 -14.95 -2.56
C ARG A 192 13.22 -14.57 -1.87
N ASN A 193 13.14 -13.87 -0.74
CA ASN A 193 14.33 -13.53 0.05
C ASN A 193 15.04 -14.76 0.63
N LYS A 194 14.31 -15.87 0.80
CA LYS A 194 14.83 -17.18 1.25
C LYS A 194 15.15 -18.13 0.08
N LYS A 195 15.03 -17.66 -1.18
CA LYS A 195 15.23 -18.45 -2.41
C LYS A 195 14.27 -19.65 -2.50
N ILE A 196 13.04 -19.47 -2.03
CA ILE A 196 11.96 -20.47 -2.09
C ILE A 196 10.88 -19.90 -3.02
N GLU A 197 10.36 -20.75 -3.89
CA GLU A 197 9.23 -20.43 -4.78
C GLU A 197 7.92 -20.97 -4.23
N VAL A 198 6.81 -20.42 -4.72
CA VAL A 198 5.45 -20.93 -4.44
C VAL A 198 4.89 -21.57 -5.68
N ASP A 199 4.31 -22.76 -5.55
CA ASP A 199 3.54 -23.38 -6.62
C ASP A 199 2.21 -22.62 -6.80
N ILE A 200 2.25 -21.62 -7.71
CA ILE A 200 1.11 -20.76 -8.00
C ILE A 200 -0.01 -21.48 -8.73
N ASP A 201 0.32 -22.48 -9.54
CA ASP A 201 -0.68 -23.23 -10.31
C ASP A 201 -1.49 -24.13 -9.38
N ASP A 202 -0.83 -24.77 -8.42
CA ASP A 202 -1.49 -25.52 -7.35
C ASP A 202 -2.32 -24.61 -6.43
N PHE A 203 -1.80 -23.41 -6.07
CA PHE A 203 -2.55 -22.40 -5.32
C PHE A 203 -3.83 -21.96 -6.05
N LYS A 204 -3.76 -21.69 -7.36
CA LYS A 204 -4.93 -21.32 -8.16
C LYS A 204 -5.99 -22.42 -8.22
N LYS A 205 -5.58 -23.69 -8.28
CA LYS A 205 -6.52 -24.82 -8.21
C LYS A 205 -7.29 -24.85 -6.90
N CYS A 206 -6.59 -24.59 -5.77
CA CYS A 206 -7.24 -24.51 -4.47
C CYS A 206 -8.25 -23.35 -4.39
N LEU A 207 -7.96 -22.19 -5.02
CA LEU A 207 -8.86 -21.03 -5.08
C LEU A 207 -10.19 -21.31 -5.84
N VAL A 208 -10.16 -22.17 -6.84
CA VAL A 208 -11.35 -22.50 -7.67
C VAL A 208 -12.25 -23.53 -6.95
N CYS A 209 -11.72 -24.27 -6.00
CA CYS A 209 -12.45 -25.31 -5.25
C CYS A 209 -13.26 -24.77 -4.05
N VAL A 210 -13.23 -23.47 -3.78
CA VAL A 210 -13.95 -22.77 -2.70
C VAL A 210 -14.93 -21.78 -3.28
#